data_0bd3d504c7e020eab7a917cdae768bb4
#
_entry.id   0bd3d504c7e020eab7a917cdae768bb4
#
_cell.length_a   1.000
_cell.length_b   1.000
_cell.length_c   1.000
_cell.angle_alpha   90.00
_cell.angle_beta   90.00
_cell.angle_gamma   90.00
#
_symmetry.space_group_name_H-M   'P 1'
#
loop_
_entity.id
_entity.type
_entity.pdbx_description
1 polymer ?
#
loop_
_entity_poly.entity_id
_entity_poly.type
_entity_poly.pdbx_seq_one_letter_code
_entity_poly.pdbx_strand_id
1 'polypeptide(L)'
;MSTTLAAFSADISALAATAAAATVTIGRSGRGSGIVIGTDEVLTSAHNLRDRTTLVTLPDGTEVQAELIASDAHGDLAALRAPTGGLSALAIAEPGGIGAIVLSASGGRGNPRVATGIIGSVQRRFRGPGGRPVAGAF
;
A
#
# COMPACT_ATOMS: atom_id res chain seq x y z
N MET A 1 1.26 -21.50 24.54
CA MET A 1 0.37 -20.57 23.82
C MET A 1 -0.97 -21.26 23.64
N SER A 2 -2.09 -20.58 23.92
CA SER A 2 -3.42 -21.18 23.73
C SER A 2 -3.70 -21.44 22.25
N THR A 3 -4.55 -22.43 21.92
CA THR A 3 -4.96 -22.74 20.52
C THR A 3 -5.54 -21.50 19.83
N THR A 4 -6.32 -20.66 20.55
CA THR A 4 -6.90 -19.42 20.02
C THR A 4 -5.83 -18.39 19.65
N LEU A 5 -4.80 -18.20 20.48
CA LEU A 5 -3.71 -17.28 20.17
C LEU A 5 -2.85 -17.79 19.02
N ALA A 6 -2.61 -19.09 18.94
CA ALA A 6 -1.88 -19.71 17.84
C ALA A 6 -2.64 -19.56 16.51
N ALA A 7 -3.96 -19.80 16.49
CA ALA A 7 -4.80 -19.62 15.32
C ALA A 7 -4.81 -18.14 14.87
N PHE A 8 -5.01 -17.21 15.79
CA PHE A 8 -4.96 -15.78 15.50
C PHE A 8 -3.61 -15.35 14.90
N SER A 9 -2.51 -15.81 15.48
CA SER A 9 -1.17 -15.55 14.95
C SER A 9 -0.98 -16.09 13.53
N ALA A 10 -1.50 -17.28 13.25
CA ALA A 10 -1.45 -17.88 11.92
C ALA A 10 -2.26 -17.06 10.90
N ASP A 11 -3.45 -16.60 11.26
CA ASP A 11 -4.31 -15.76 10.41
C ASP A 11 -3.63 -14.43 10.07
N ILE A 12 -3.07 -13.76 11.08
CA ILE A 12 -2.31 -12.51 10.86
C ILE A 12 -1.09 -12.76 9.96
N SER A 13 -0.37 -13.86 10.15
CA SER A 13 0.78 -14.20 9.30
C SER A 13 0.38 -14.46 7.85
N ALA A 14 -0.74 -15.13 7.62
CA ALA A 14 -1.27 -15.39 6.27
C ALA A 14 -1.68 -14.08 5.57
N LEU A 15 -2.39 -13.19 6.28
CA LEU A 15 -2.75 -11.87 5.77
C LEU A 15 -1.51 -11.01 5.48
N ALA A 16 -0.51 -11.04 6.36
CA ALA A 16 0.74 -10.31 6.16
C ALA A 16 1.49 -10.79 4.91
N ALA A 17 1.53 -12.10 4.68
CA ALA A 17 2.14 -12.67 3.47
C ALA A 17 1.40 -12.21 2.21
N THR A 18 0.06 -12.21 2.23
CA THR A 18 -0.77 -11.72 1.12
C THR A 18 -0.52 -10.24 0.83
N ALA A 19 -0.51 -9.41 1.86
CA ALA A 19 -0.24 -7.97 1.74
C ALA A 19 1.19 -7.70 1.20
N ALA A 20 2.19 -8.40 1.73
CA ALA A 20 3.58 -8.27 1.29
C ALA A 20 3.74 -8.65 -0.19
N ALA A 21 3.09 -9.73 -0.64
CA ALA A 21 3.18 -10.21 -2.01
C ALA A 21 2.59 -9.23 -3.04
N ALA A 22 1.66 -8.37 -2.63
CA ALA A 22 1.05 -7.34 -3.48
C ALA A 22 1.67 -5.93 -3.30
N THR A 23 2.66 -5.78 -2.42
CA THR A 23 3.29 -4.49 -2.11
C THR A 23 4.54 -4.28 -2.93
N VAL A 24 4.63 -3.14 -3.61
CA VAL A 24 5.77 -2.74 -4.43
C VAL A 24 6.45 -1.50 -3.84
N THR A 25 7.68 -1.27 -4.24
CA THR A 25 8.43 -0.07 -3.87
C THR A 25 8.40 0.93 -5.02
N ILE A 26 8.15 2.20 -4.73
CA ILE A 26 8.06 3.27 -5.72
C ILE A 26 9.30 4.16 -5.67
N GLY A 27 9.85 4.43 -6.83
CA GLY A 27 10.95 5.36 -7.03
C GLY A 27 12.33 4.79 -6.72
N ARG A 28 13.36 5.41 -7.28
CA ARG A 28 14.77 4.98 -7.16
C ARG A 28 15.29 5.02 -5.72
N SER A 29 14.80 5.94 -4.92
CA SER A 29 15.20 6.05 -3.50
C SER A 29 14.58 4.97 -2.61
N GLY A 30 13.60 4.23 -3.10
CA GLY A 30 12.91 3.19 -2.35
C GLY A 30 12.07 3.69 -1.17
N ARG A 31 11.67 4.96 -1.20
CA ARG A 31 10.92 5.61 -0.10
C ARG A 31 9.41 5.51 -0.25
N GLY A 32 8.91 5.37 -1.48
CA GLY A 32 7.51 5.22 -1.76
C GLY A 32 7.08 3.75 -1.71
N SER A 33 5.82 3.53 -1.42
CA SER A 33 5.18 2.22 -1.49
C SER A 33 3.96 2.29 -2.38
N GLY A 34 3.63 1.17 -3.02
CA GLY A 34 2.43 0.99 -3.80
C GLY A 34 1.87 -0.41 -3.60
N ILE A 35 0.64 -0.60 -3.99
CA ILE A 35 -0.04 -1.88 -3.95
C ILE A 35 -0.57 -2.25 -5.34
N VAL A 36 -0.48 -3.52 -5.69
CA VAL A 36 -1.08 -4.06 -6.91
C VAL A 36 -2.59 -4.17 -6.69
N ILE A 37 -3.38 -3.50 -7.54
CA ILE A 37 -4.85 -3.46 -7.46
C ILE A 37 -5.55 -4.10 -8.66
N GLY A 38 -4.80 -4.44 -9.69
CA GLY A 38 -5.30 -5.06 -10.93
C GLY A 38 -4.14 -5.61 -11.75
N THR A 39 -4.46 -6.17 -12.91
CA THR A 39 -3.44 -6.64 -13.86
C THR A 39 -2.60 -5.47 -14.34
N ASP A 40 -1.32 -5.50 -14.00
CA ASP A 40 -0.36 -4.44 -14.32
C ASP A 40 -0.77 -3.02 -13.83
N GLU A 41 -1.60 -2.98 -12.77
CA GLU A 41 -2.05 -1.74 -12.15
C GLU A 41 -1.57 -1.63 -10.70
N VAL A 42 -0.93 -0.50 -10.40
CA VAL A 42 -0.38 -0.19 -9.06
C VAL A 42 -0.98 1.12 -8.56
N LEU A 43 -1.51 1.10 -7.35
CA LEU A 43 -1.97 2.30 -6.62
C LEU A 43 -0.87 2.77 -5.67
N THR A 44 -0.59 4.07 -5.68
CA THR A 44 0.37 4.72 -4.77
C THR A 44 -0.08 6.12 -4.39
N SER A 45 0.65 6.78 -3.50
CA SER A 45 0.42 8.20 -3.20
C SER A 45 1.00 9.10 -4.29
N ALA A 46 0.25 10.13 -4.68
CA ALA A 46 0.67 11.05 -5.73
C ALA A 46 1.98 11.78 -5.39
N HIS A 47 2.22 12.07 -4.10
CA HIS A 47 3.47 12.72 -3.65
C HIS A 47 4.73 11.85 -3.82
N ASN A 48 4.58 10.55 -4.05
CA ASN A 48 5.71 9.66 -4.36
C ASN A 48 6.23 9.85 -5.79
N LEU A 49 5.44 10.49 -6.66
CA LEU A 49 5.77 10.66 -8.06
C LEU A 49 6.34 12.05 -8.31
N ARG A 50 7.47 12.11 -9.02
CA ARG A 50 8.08 13.36 -9.47
C ARG A 50 7.89 13.57 -10.98
N ASP A 51 7.82 12.47 -11.72
CA ASP A 51 7.72 12.43 -13.18
C ASP A 51 6.57 11.52 -13.61
N ARG A 52 6.21 11.58 -14.90
CA ARG A 52 5.17 10.71 -15.48
C ARG A 52 5.59 9.24 -15.55
N THR A 53 6.88 8.97 -15.50
CA THR A 53 7.44 7.62 -15.44
C THR A 53 8.21 7.45 -14.16
N THR A 54 8.10 6.29 -13.55
CA THR A 54 8.81 5.97 -12.31
C THR A 54 9.29 4.53 -12.29
N LEU A 55 10.32 4.28 -11.51
CA LEU A 55 10.80 2.93 -11.26
C LEU A 55 9.93 2.27 -10.19
N VAL A 56 9.52 1.05 -10.43
CA VAL A 56 8.79 0.21 -9.48
C VAL A 56 9.63 -1.04 -9.22
N THR A 57 9.88 -1.34 -7.94
CA THR A 57 10.55 -2.58 -7.54
C THR A 57 9.52 -3.55 -7.00
N LEU A 58 9.40 -4.71 -7.63
CA LEU A 58 8.50 -5.78 -7.25
C LEU A 58 8.97 -6.49 -5.96
N PRO A 59 8.12 -7.30 -5.30
CA PRO A 59 8.49 -8.01 -4.06
C PRO A 59 9.71 -8.93 -4.20
N ASP A 60 9.98 -9.46 -5.39
CA ASP A 60 11.14 -10.30 -5.68
C ASP A 60 12.43 -9.49 -5.98
N GLY A 61 12.37 -8.17 -5.93
CA GLY A 61 13.47 -7.28 -6.24
C GLY A 61 13.59 -6.89 -7.72
N THR A 62 12.75 -7.43 -8.60
CA THR A 62 12.73 -7.05 -10.03
C THR A 62 12.33 -5.58 -10.19
N GLU A 63 13.08 -4.83 -10.97
CA GLU A 63 12.80 -3.44 -11.27
C GLU A 63 12.11 -3.32 -12.63
N VAL A 64 10.99 -2.61 -12.65
CA VAL A 64 10.22 -2.34 -13.86
C VAL A 64 9.92 -0.84 -13.98
N GLN A 65 9.78 -0.37 -15.21
CA GLN A 65 9.38 1.01 -15.48
C GLN A 65 7.86 1.10 -15.48
N ALA A 66 7.32 2.03 -14.72
CA ALA A 66 5.89 2.31 -14.66
C ALA A 66 5.54 3.65 -15.29
N GLU A 67 4.32 3.75 -15.79
CA GLU A 67 3.75 4.95 -16.39
C GLU A 67 2.53 5.42 -15.61
N LEU A 68 2.41 6.73 -15.40
CA LEU A 68 1.26 7.34 -14.73
C LEU A 68 0.02 7.25 -15.62
N ILE A 69 -1.04 6.60 -15.13
CA ILE A 69 -2.33 6.50 -15.83
C ILE A 69 -3.31 7.57 -15.34
N ALA A 70 -3.38 7.78 -14.03
CA ALA A 70 -4.28 8.75 -13.41
C ALA A 70 -3.72 9.25 -12.09
N SER A 71 -4.10 10.47 -11.70
CA SER A 71 -3.76 11.01 -10.38
C SER A 71 -4.85 11.92 -9.84
N ASP A 72 -5.03 11.87 -8.53
CA ASP A 72 -5.85 12.80 -7.75
C ASP A 72 -4.95 13.49 -6.73
N ALA A 73 -4.60 14.74 -7.00
CA ALA A 73 -3.75 15.53 -6.11
C ALA A 73 -4.43 15.90 -4.78
N HIS A 74 -5.77 15.96 -4.74
CA HIS A 74 -6.53 16.27 -3.53
C HIS A 74 -6.60 15.06 -2.59
N GLY A 75 -6.81 13.87 -3.15
CA GLY A 75 -6.80 12.61 -2.41
C GLY A 75 -5.40 12.02 -2.21
N ASP A 76 -4.37 12.65 -2.77
CA ASP A 76 -2.98 12.13 -2.77
C ASP A 76 -2.88 10.70 -3.32
N LEU A 77 -3.62 10.41 -4.38
CA LEU A 77 -3.64 9.10 -5.04
C LEU A 77 -3.09 9.18 -6.46
N ALA A 78 -2.41 8.13 -6.88
CA ALA A 78 -1.98 7.93 -8.25
C ALA A 78 -2.06 6.46 -8.65
N ALA A 79 -2.52 6.21 -9.87
CA ALA A 79 -2.52 4.90 -10.50
C ALA A 79 -1.43 4.83 -11.55
N LEU A 80 -0.66 3.76 -11.51
CA LEU A 80 0.42 3.47 -12.43
C LEU A 80 0.11 2.21 -13.22
N ARG A 81 0.54 2.16 -14.47
CA ARG A 81 0.68 0.93 -15.25
C ARG A 81 2.12 0.45 -15.14
N ALA A 82 2.29 -0.79 -14.67
CA ALA A 82 3.59 -1.42 -14.49
C ALA A 82 3.48 -2.92 -14.80
N PRO A 83 4.42 -3.51 -15.55
CA PRO A 83 4.40 -4.97 -15.78
C PRO A 83 4.69 -5.71 -14.47
N THR A 84 3.63 -6.11 -13.77
CA THR A 84 3.72 -6.72 -12.43
C THR A 84 4.07 -8.21 -12.46
N GLY A 85 4.19 -8.81 -13.63
CA GLY A 85 4.59 -10.22 -13.77
C GLY A 85 3.55 -11.22 -13.23
N GLY A 86 2.27 -10.83 -13.19
CA GLY A 86 1.20 -11.69 -12.70
C GLY A 86 1.04 -11.70 -11.17
N LEU A 87 1.57 -10.70 -10.47
CA LEU A 87 1.32 -10.53 -9.03
C LEU A 87 -0.18 -10.44 -8.75
N SER A 88 -0.62 -11.12 -7.69
CA SER A 88 -2.02 -11.06 -7.26
C SER A 88 -2.38 -9.68 -6.73
N ALA A 89 -3.47 -9.12 -7.24
CA ALA A 89 -4.00 -7.85 -6.77
C ALA A 89 -4.69 -7.98 -5.41
N LEU A 90 -4.60 -6.95 -4.59
CA LEU A 90 -5.46 -6.81 -3.41
C LEU A 90 -6.82 -6.23 -3.84
N ALA A 91 -7.88 -6.83 -3.33
CA ALA A 91 -9.23 -6.31 -3.52
C ALA A 91 -9.41 -5.02 -2.69
N ILE A 92 -10.04 -4.01 -3.30
CA ILE A 92 -10.51 -2.84 -2.57
C ILE A 92 -11.79 -3.24 -1.83
N ALA A 93 -11.81 -3.02 -0.52
CA ALA A 93 -12.92 -3.37 0.34
C ALA A 93 -13.42 -2.14 1.12
N GLU A 94 -14.62 -2.26 1.68
CA GLU A 94 -15.14 -1.25 2.60
C GLU A 94 -14.23 -1.14 3.84
N PRO A 95 -13.99 0.07 4.32
CA PRO A 95 -13.15 0.27 5.50
C PRO A 95 -13.77 -0.38 6.74
N GLY A 96 -12.95 -0.97 7.57
CA GLY A 96 -13.35 -1.46 8.88
C GLY A 96 -13.76 -0.32 9.83
N GLY A 97 -14.57 -0.65 10.85
CA GLY A 97 -14.91 0.28 11.92
C GLY A 97 -13.79 0.47 12.94
N ILE A 98 -13.99 1.39 13.88
CA ILE A 98 -13.10 1.59 15.04
C ILE A 98 -12.91 0.26 15.79
N GLY A 99 -11.68 -0.08 16.10
CA GLY A 99 -11.31 -1.33 16.75
C GLY A 99 -10.95 -2.46 15.77
N ALA A 100 -11.20 -2.30 14.47
CA ALA A 100 -10.79 -3.30 13.49
C ALA A 100 -9.26 -3.39 13.39
N ILE A 101 -8.76 -4.62 13.33
CA ILE A 101 -7.34 -4.89 13.12
C ILE A 101 -7.00 -4.66 11.65
N VAL A 102 -5.93 -3.94 11.41
CA VAL A 102 -5.43 -3.64 10.07
C VAL A 102 -3.95 -3.99 9.96
N LEU A 103 -3.53 -4.28 8.74
CA LEU A 103 -2.13 -4.46 8.39
C LEU A 103 -1.69 -3.30 7.49
N SER A 104 -0.59 -2.68 7.85
CA SER A 104 0.09 -1.71 7.00
C SER A 104 1.27 -2.39 6.33
N ALA A 105 1.28 -2.40 5.00
CA ALA A 105 2.40 -2.93 4.23
C ALA A 105 3.15 -1.79 3.53
N SER A 106 4.47 -1.88 3.54
CA SER A 106 5.34 -0.92 2.87
C SER A 106 6.43 -1.64 2.07
N GLY A 107 6.76 -1.10 0.91
CA GLY A 107 7.85 -1.59 0.09
C GLY A 107 9.21 -1.35 0.75
N GLY A 108 10.20 -2.17 0.44
CA GLY A 108 11.54 -2.07 0.97
C GLY A 108 12.57 -2.65 0.00
N ARG A 109 12.55 -2.20 -1.25
CA ARG A 109 13.47 -2.66 -2.32
C ARG A 109 13.50 -4.19 -2.49
N GLY A 110 12.31 -4.80 -2.67
CA GLY A 110 12.18 -6.25 -2.77
C GLY A 110 12.11 -6.96 -1.40
N ASN A 111 11.99 -6.23 -0.31
CA ASN A 111 11.78 -6.77 1.03
C ASN A 111 10.64 -6.03 1.74
N PRO A 112 9.38 -6.29 1.38
CA PRO A 112 8.22 -5.66 1.99
C PRO A 112 8.19 -5.85 3.51
N ARG A 113 7.72 -4.81 4.20
CA ARG A 113 7.54 -4.83 5.65
C ARG A 113 6.07 -4.69 5.97
N VAL A 114 5.61 -5.44 6.97
CA VAL A 114 4.22 -5.40 7.43
C VAL A 114 4.19 -5.09 8.92
N ALA A 115 3.29 -4.22 9.32
CA ALA A 115 3.00 -3.89 10.70
C ALA A 115 1.51 -4.05 10.97
N THR A 116 1.16 -4.45 12.18
CA THR A 116 -0.23 -4.59 12.65
C THR A 116 -0.65 -3.33 13.40
N GLY A 117 -1.86 -2.90 13.16
CA GLY A 117 -2.47 -1.77 13.85
C GLY A 117 -3.95 -1.98 14.11
N ILE A 118 -4.57 -0.99 14.75
CA ILE A 118 -6.01 -0.97 15.03
C ILE A 118 -6.54 0.38 14.53
N ILE A 119 -7.70 0.37 13.87
CA ILE A 119 -8.37 1.61 13.49
C ILE A 119 -8.84 2.33 14.76
N GLY A 120 -8.19 3.43 15.10
CA GLY A 120 -8.52 4.26 16.26
C GLY A 120 -9.55 5.33 15.97
N SER A 121 -9.74 5.70 14.70
CA SER A 121 -10.65 6.75 14.28
C SER A 121 -11.02 6.61 12.80
N VAL A 122 -12.25 6.96 12.45
CA VAL A 122 -12.72 7.01 11.07
C VAL A 122 -13.15 8.43 10.69
N GLN A 123 -13.04 8.77 9.40
CA GLN A 123 -13.50 10.05 8.84
C GLN A 123 -12.91 11.30 9.53
N ARG A 124 -11.66 11.24 9.98
CA ARG A 124 -10.99 12.44 10.50
C ARG A 124 -10.59 13.38 9.35
N ARG A 125 -10.75 14.67 9.63
CA ARG A 125 -10.23 15.74 8.79
C ARG A 125 -9.27 16.58 9.62
N PHE A 126 -8.08 16.81 9.13
CA PHE A 126 -7.11 17.70 9.75
C PHE A 126 -6.34 18.48 8.69
N ARG A 127 -5.61 19.48 9.11
CA ARG A 127 -4.71 20.23 8.23
C ARG A 127 -3.29 19.71 8.42
N GLY A 128 -2.73 19.23 7.34
CA GLY A 128 -1.32 18.81 7.29
C GLY A 128 -0.37 20.01 7.21
N PRO A 129 0.94 19.75 7.15
CA PRO A 129 1.95 20.78 6.92
C PRO A 129 1.61 21.61 5.67
N GLY A 130 1.71 22.96 5.79
CA GLY A 130 1.32 23.88 4.72
C GLY A 130 -0.19 24.11 4.59
N GLY A 131 -1.00 23.71 5.59
CA GLY A 131 -2.44 24.00 5.65
C GLY A 131 -3.31 23.17 4.71
N ARG A 132 -2.77 22.15 4.04
CA ARG A 132 -3.53 21.26 3.15
C ARG A 132 -4.53 20.43 3.95
N PRO A 133 -5.80 20.37 3.55
CA PRO A 133 -6.76 19.50 4.19
C PRO A 133 -6.39 18.04 3.92
N VAL A 134 -6.39 17.21 4.95
CA VAL A 134 -6.22 15.76 4.88
C VAL A 134 -7.45 15.11 5.47
N ALA A 135 -8.05 14.18 4.77
CA ALA A 135 -9.20 13.42 5.23
C ALA A 135 -8.95 11.93 5.03
N GLY A 136 -9.41 11.11 5.94
CA GLY A 136 -9.24 9.66 5.85
C GLY A 136 -9.58 8.95 7.15
N ALA A 137 -9.29 7.65 7.18
CA ALA A 137 -9.28 6.83 8.39
C ALA A 137 -7.84 6.73 8.91
N PHE A 138 -7.67 6.84 10.21
CA PHE A 138 -6.38 6.81 10.91
C PHE A 138 -6.40 5.85 12.11
#